data_6223994ba3bc536823349185b713b6ca
#
_entry.id   6223994ba3bc536823349185b713b6ca
#
_cell.length_a   1.000
_cell.length_b   1.000
_cell.length_c   1.000
_cell.angle_alpha   90.00
_cell.angle_beta   90.00
_cell.angle_gamma   90.00
#
_symmetry.space_group_name_H-M   'P 1'
#
loop_
_entity.id
_entity.type
_entity.pdbx_description
1 polymer ?
#
loop_
_entity_poly.entity_id
_entity_poly.type
_entity_poly.pdbx_seq_one_letter_code
_entity_poly.pdbx_strand_id
1 'polypeptide(L)'
;MKISVIIPVLDEELTVEKTLDAISRLVNVDEIIIVDGGSTDKTLEKIENYEKIKVTKLVKIKQANRGKQLHEGTKHANGDIFWFIHADTRPVQGSGERIKKFMRYEEIVGGNFQIIFSGKSRWARFLTWLYPHLLSIGLVYGDSAFFVRRTVYEEVGGFREFPIFEDVELYKRLKKRGRFITVQMPVTTSSRRFDDHSFIWTFTKWSIRQGLYWLGISPKILGKTYKQIR
;
A
#
# COMPACT_ATOMS: atom_id res chain seq x y z
N MET A 1 -16.01 14.77 -2.22
CA MET A 1 -14.73 14.30 -1.66
C MET A 1 -13.78 13.96 -2.80
N LYS A 2 -12.56 14.46 -2.73
CA LYS A 2 -11.47 14.19 -3.68
C LYS A 2 -10.58 13.06 -3.16
N ILE A 3 -10.08 12.22 -4.07
CA ILE A 3 -9.16 11.12 -3.75
C ILE A 3 -7.78 11.44 -4.31
N SER A 4 -6.77 11.43 -3.43
CA SER A 4 -5.35 11.47 -3.80
C SER A 4 -4.79 10.05 -3.74
N VAL A 5 -4.37 9.51 -4.87
CA VAL A 5 -3.60 8.25 -4.94
C VAL A 5 -2.13 8.55 -4.67
N ILE A 6 -1.52 7.80 -3.75
CA ILE A 6 -0.12 7.96 -3.37
C ILE A 6 0.61 6.63 -3.59
N ILE A 7 1.66 6.66 -4.42
CA ILE A 7 2.38 5.47 -4.88
C ILE A 7 3.86 5.59 -4.52
N PRO A 8 4.39 4.79 -3.60
CA PRO A 8 5.81 4.70 -3.35
C PRO A 8 6.45 3.80 -4.41
N VAL A 9 7.52 4.26 -5.06
CA VAL A 9 8.28 3.47 -6.03
C VAL A 9 9.75 3.41 -5.64
N LEU A 10 10.40 2.29 -5.94
CA LEU A 10 11.84 2.09 -5.82
C LEU A 10 12.25 0.85 -6.60
N ASP A 11 12.93 1.03 -7.73
CA ASP A 11 13.36 -0.03 -8.64
C ASP A 11 12.19 -0.95 -9.06
N GLU A 12 11.14 -0.35 -9.63
CA GLU A 12 9.89 -1.01 -10.01
C GLU A 12 9.65 -1.01 -11.53
N GLU A 13 10.71 -0.99 -12.34
CA GLU A 13 10.61 -0.94 -13.81
C GLU A 13 9.76 -2.06 -14.43
N LEU A 14 9.66 -3.23 -13.77
CA LEU A 14 8.90 -4.38 -14.26
C LEU A 14 7.39 -4.28 -13.97
N THR A 15 6.98 -3.44 -13.03
CA THR A 15 5.61 -3.43 -12.49
C THR A 15 4.90 -2.10 -12.62
N VAL A 16 5.63 -0.98 -12.61
CA VAL A 16 5.07 0.36 -12.52
C VAL A 16 4.08 0.68 -13.66
N GLU A 17 4.40 0.35 -14.91
CA GLU A 17 3.51 0.61 -16.06
C GLU A 17 2.17 -0.14 -15.91
N LYS A 18 2.20 -1.40 -15.47
CA LYS A 18 0.97 -2.20 -15.26
C LYS A 18 0.11 -1.62 -14.14
N THR A 19 0.73 -1.03 -13.15
CA THR A 19 0.02 -0.35 -12.04
C THR A 19 -0.57 0.97 -12.55
N LEU A 20 0.17 1.76 -13.31
CA LEU A 20 -0.34 2.97 -13.95
C LEU A 20 -1.47 2.67 -14.94
N ASP A 21 -1.38 1.59 -15.72
CA ASP A 21 -2.48 1.10 -16.58
C ASP A 21 -3.75 0.78 -15.78
N ALA A 22 -3.63 0.17 -14.63
CA ALA A 22 -4.79 -0.11 -13.77
C ALA A 22 -5.40 1.18 -13.21
N ILE A 23 -4.56 2.11 -12.78
CA ILE A 23 -4.99 3.40 -12.22
C ILE A 23 -5.61 4.29 -13.31
N SER A 24 -5.10 4.28 -14.56
CA SER A 24 -5.65 5.07 -15.67
C SER A 24 -7.10 4.73 -16.01
N ARG A 25 -7.57 3.53 -15.64
CA ARG A 25 -8.95 3.07 -15.82
C ARG A 25 -9.87 3.41 -14.67
N LEU A 26 -9.33 4.00 -13.59
CA LEU A 26 -10.12 4.38 -12.44
C LEU A 26 -10.86 5.68 -12.70
N VAL A 27 -12.14 5.69 -12.41
CA VAL A 27 -12.95 6.89 -12.33
C VAL A 27 -12.93 7.41 -10.89
N ASN A 28 -13.08 8.73 -10.71
CA ASN A 28 -13.11 9.37 -9.40
C ASN A 28 -11.78 9.34 -8.60
N VAL A 29 -10.65 9.28 -9.30
CA VAL A 29 -9.34 9.64 -8.77
C VAL A 29 -9.04 11.06 -9.22
N ASP A 30 -8.73 11.94 -8.27
CA ASP A 30 -8.61 13.38 -8.56
C ASP A 30 -7.14 13.81 -8.75
N GLU A 31 -6.20 13.10 -8.13
CA GLU A 31 -4.75 13.34 -8.32
C GLU A 31 -3.94 12.06 -8.02
N ILE A 32 -2.74 12.02 -8.63
CA ILE A 32 -1.80 10.90 -8.47
C ILE A 32 -0.44 11.48 -8.10
N ILE A 33 0.06 11.05 -6.96
CA ILE A 33 1.36 11.45 -6.43
C ILE A 33 2.24 10.21 -6.38
N ILE A 34 3.35 10.25 -7.10
CA ILE A 34 4.35 9.18 -7.07
C ILE A 34 5.54 9.67 -6.24
N VAL A 35 6.00 8.85 -5.32
CA VAL A 35 7.16 9.17 -4.49
C VAL A 35 8.27 8.17 -4.74
N ASP A 36 9.29 8.62 -5.46
CA ASP A 36 10.47 7.83 -5.75
C ASP A 36 11.45 7.84 -4.57
N GLY A 37 11.88 6.65 -4.16
CA GLY A 37 12.81 6.43 -3.07
C GLY A 37 14.29 6.43 -3.49
N GLY A 38 14.60 6.86 -4.71
CA GLY A 38 15.94 6.87 -5.30
C GLY A 38 16.16 5.68 -6.24
N SER A 39 15.23 5.44 -7.15
CA SER A 39 15.34 4.39 -8.18
C SER A 39 16.57 4.58 -9.05
N THR A 40 17.24 3.48 -9.37
CA THR A 40 18.45 3.40 -10.20
C THR A 40 18.21 2.67 -11.53
N ASP A 41 17.06 2.03 -11.68
CA ASP A 41 16.59 1.37 -12.90
C ASP A 41 15.75 2.32 -13.78
N LYS A 42 15.02 1.77 -14.73
CA LYS A 42 14.17 2.55 -15.67
C LYS A 42 12.81 2.96 -15.08
N THR A 43 12.60 2.88 -13.77
CA THR A 43 11.33 3.21 -13.13
C THR A 43 10.89 4.64 -13.44
N LEU A 44 11.80 5.63 -13.27
CA LEU A 44 11.49 7.05 -13.52
C LEU A 44 11.22 7.33 -14.99
N GLU A 45 12.05 6.80 -15.90
CA GLU A 45 11.86 6.92 -17.33
C GLU A 45 10.46 6.44 -17.77
N LYS A 46 10.04 5.29 -17.26
CA LYS A 46 8.72 4.72 -17.55
C LYS A 46 7.56 5.53 -17.00
N ILE A 47 7.72 6.15 -15.83
CA ILE A 47 6.71 7.02 -15.25
C ILE A 47 6.58 8.32 -16.07
N GLU A 48 7.70 8.96 -16.42
CA GLU A 48 7.73 10.23 -17.13
C GLU A 48 7.21 10.08 -18.57
N ASN A 49 7.45 8.94 -19.23
CA ASN A 49 6.97 8.64 -20.58
C ASN A 49 5.56 8.01 -20.62
N TYR A 50 4.87 7.87 -19.48
CA TYR A 50 3.57 7.23 -19.45
C TYR A 50 2.45 8.21 -19.82
N GLU A 51 1.85 8.05 -21.02
CA GLU A 51 0.91 9.02 -21.61
C GLU A 51 -0.55 8.84 -21.21
N LYS A 52 -0.97 7.63 -20.80
CA LYS A 52 -2.40 7.32 -20.55
C LYS A 52 -2.98 7.98 -19.30
N ILE A 53 -2.14 8.51 -18.42
CA ILE A 53 -2.57 9.17 -17.21
C ILE A 53 -1.58 10.28 -16.85
N LYS A 54 -2.11 11.41 -16.44
CA LYS A 54 -1.27 12.51 -15.96
C LYS A 54 -0.93 12.26 -14.49
N VAL A 55 0.33 11.96 -14.20
CA VAL A 55 0.86 12.01 -12.84
C VAL A 55 0.83 13.46 -12.37
N THR A 56 0.09 13.75 -11.29
CA THR A 56 -0.07 15.11 -10.79
C THR A 56 1.24 15.63 -10.21
N LYS A 57 1.99 14.76 -9.52
CA LYS A 57 3.27 15.10 -8.92
C LYS A 57 4.19 13.88 -8.81
N LEU A 58 5.44 14.05 -9.22
CA LEU A 58 6.54 13.12 -9.00
C LEU A 58 7.49 13.75 -7.94
N VAL A 59 7.59 13.11 -6.78
CA VAL A 59 8.42 13.55 -5.65
C VAL A 59 9.62 12.60 -5.55
N LYS A 60 10.84 13.13 -5.47
CA LYS A 60 12.07 12.35 -5.32
C LYS A 60 12.63 12.52 -3.91
N ILE A 61 12.89 11.43 -3.21
CA ILE A 61 13.52 11.45 -1.88
C ILE A 61 14.80 10.60 -1.88
N LYS A 62 15.77 10.99 -1.07
CA LYS A 62 17.11 10.36 -1.08
C LYS A 62 17.17 9.00 -0.34
N GLN A 63 16.13 8.61 0.39
CA GLN A 63 16.20 7.47 1.29
C GLN A 63 14.94 6.62 1.18
N ALA A 64 15.12 5.43 0.64
CA ALA A 64 14.05 4.44 0.49
C ALA A 64 13.58 3.92 1.85
N ASN A 65 12.46 4.45 2.31
CA ASN A 65 11.67 3.90 3.40
C ASN A 65 10.22 4.06 3.02
N ARG A 66 9.48 2.96 2.86
CA ARG A 66 8.09 2.97 2.37
C ARG A 66 7.18 3.89 3.19
N GLY A 67 7.25 3.80 4.52
CA GLY A 67 6.46 4.68 5.40
C GLY A 67 6.79 6.16 5.20
N LYS A 68 8.07 6.49 5.05
CA LYS A 68 8.53 7.86 4.76
C LYS A 68 8.07 8.33 3.38
N GLN A 69 8.17 7.47 2.35
CA GLN A 69 7.68 7.79 0.99
C GLN A 69 6.19 8.10 1.04
N LEU A 70 5.39 7.22 1.66
CA LEU A 70 3.96 7.40 1.78
C LEU A 70 3.59 8.67 2.56
N HIS A 71 4.27 8.92 3.68
CA HIS A 71 4.06 10.14 4.48
C HIS A 71 4.48 11.41 3.71
N GLU A 72 5.59 11.37 2.98
CA GLU A 72 6.01 12.50 2.15
C GLU A 72 4.98 12.78 1.04
N GLY A 73 4.46 11.74 0.40
CA GLY A 73 3.41 11.86 -0.61
C GLY A 73 2.16 12.59 -0.09
N THR A 74 1.77 12.36 1.17
CA THR A 74 0.59 13.03 1.75
C THR A 74 0.76 14.54 1.89
N LYS A 75 1.99 15.03 2.07
CA LYS A 75 2.25 16.49 2.15
C LYS A 75 2.01 17.22 0.82
N HIS A 76 2.01 16.47 -0.28
CA HIS A 76 1.76 16.99 -1.62
C HIS A 76 0.34 16.71 -2.11
N ALA A 77 -0.47 16.04 -1.30
CA ALA A 77 -1.82 15.64 -1.63
C ALA A 77 -2.84 16.68 -1.16
N ASN A 78 -3.85 16.97 -2.01
CA ASN A 78 -4.91 17.93 -1.73
C ASN A 78 -6.29 17.28 -1.54
N GLY A 79 -6.38 15.95 -1.68
CA GLY A 79 -7.63 15.21 -1.54
C GLY A 79 -8.10 15.08 -0.09
N ASP A 80 -9.40 14.83 0.06
CA ASP A 80 -10.04 14.54 1.34
C ASP A 80 -9.75 13.12 1.82
N ILE A 81 -9.36 12.25 0.89
CA ILE A 81 -9.07 10.84 1.09
C ILE A 81 -7.70 10.54 0.50
N PHE A 82 -6.81 9.98 1.30
CA PHE A 82 -5.55 9.41 0.84
C PHE A 82 -5.75 7.93 0.53
N TRP A 83 -5.34 7.52 -0.66
CA TRP A 83 -5.39 6.14 -1.11
C TRP A 83 -3.99 5.65 -1.46
N PHE A 84 -3.42 4.79 -0.63
CA PHE A 84 -2.07 4.27 -0.78
C PHE A 84 -2.08 3.00 -1.62
N ILE A 85 -1.37 3.01 -2.74
CA ILE A 85 -1.28 1.90 -3.69
C ILE A 85 0.20 1.58 -3.90
N HIS A 86 0.60 0.32 -3.72
CA HIS A 86 1.97 -0.08 -4.01
C HIS A 86 2.21 -0.18 -5.52
N ALA A 87 3.47 -0.04 -5.96
CA ALA A 87 3.87 -0.05 -7.37
C ALA A 87 3.58 -1.38 -8.09
N ASP A 88 3.25 -2.43 -7.36
CA ASP A 88 2.88 -3.74 -7.89
C ASP A 88 1.43 -4.14 -7.57
N THR A 89 0.62 -3.19 -7.09
CA THR A 89 -0.78 -3.40 -6.71
C THR A 89 -1.71 -2.74 -7.72
N ARG A 90 -2.68 -3.48 -8.21
CA ARG A 90 -3.60 -3.08 -9.27
C ARG A 90 -5.04 -3.12 -8.77
N PRO A 91 -5.65 -1.97 -8.51
CA PRO A 91 -7.08 -1.89 -8.21
C PRO A 91 -7.91 -2.16 -9.47
N VAL A 92 -9.16 -2.61 -9.26
CA VAL A 92 -10.12 -2.80 -10.35
C VAL A 92 -10.95 -1.55 -10.58
N GLN A 93 -11.54 -1.43 -11.77
CA GLN A 93 -12.48 -0.37 -12.10
C GLN A 93 -13.62 -0.32 -11.07
N GLY A 94 -14.11 0.87 -10.72
CA GLY A 94 -15.14 1.06 -9.69
C GLY A 94 -14.59 1.18 -8.26
N SER A 95 -13.29 0.99 -8.04
CA SER A 95 -12.69 1.09 -6.69
C SER A 95 -12.79 2.51 -6.12
N GLY A 96 -12.55 3.56 -6.93
CA GLY A 96 -12.66 4.96 -6.50
C GLY A 96 -14.08 5.34 -6.09
N GLU A 97 -15.08 4.92 -6.87
CA GLU A 97 -16.50 5.10 -6.56
C GLU A 97 -16.88 4.42 -5.25
N ARG A 98 -16.35 3.22 -5.04
CA ARG A 98 -16.64 2.45 -3.84
C ARG A 98 -16.03 3.12 -2.60
N ILE A 99 -14.81 3.64 -2.70
CA ILE A 99 -14.20 4.46 -1.64
C ILE A 99 -15.11 5.65 -1.35
N LYS A 100 -15.45 6.48 -2.36
CA LYS A 100 -16.30 7.68 -2.16
C LYS A 100 -17.65 7.31 -1.55
N LYS A 101 -18.25 6.18 -1.91
CA LYS A 101 -19.52 5.69 -1.34
C LYS A 101 -19.41 5.42 0.15
N PHE A 102 -18.40 4.69 0.59
CA PHE A 102 -18.21 4.36 2.01
C PHE A 102 -17.79 5.58 2.84
N MET A 103 -16.93 6.43 2.28
CA MET A 103 -16.42 7.62 2.99
C MET A 103 -17.47 8.73 3.18
N ARG A 104 -18.72 8.56 2.69
CA ARG A 104 -19.87 9.42 3.06
C ARG A 104 -20.30 9.22 4.51
N TYR A 105 -20.03 8.07 5.09
CA TYR A 105 -20.33 7.76 6.49
C TYR A 105 -19.19 8.29 7.36
N GLU A 106 -19.48 9.22 8.26
CA GLU A 106 -18.47 9.92 9.08
C GLU A 106 -17.75 8.97 10.04
N GLU A 107 -18.44 7.93 10.52
CA GLU A 107 -17.86 6.90 11.38
C GLU A 107 -16.80 6.04 10.68
N ILE A 108 -16.75 6.04 9.34
CA ILE A 108 -15.72 5.33 8.57
C ILE A 108 -14.49 6.21 8.42
N VAL A 109 -13.43 5.84 9.11
CA VAL A 109 -12.14 6.55 9.09
C VAL A 109 -11.24 6.13 7.95
N GLY A 110 -11.44 4.94 7.40
CA GLY A 110 -10.66 4.38 6.31
C GLY A 110 -11.01 2.93 6.03
N GLY A 111 -10.25 2.31 5.16
CA GLY A 111 -10.45 0.92 4.79
C GLY A 111 -9.34 0.37 3.89
N ASN A 112 -9.54 -0.85 3.47
CA ASN A 112 -8.68 -1.57 2.54
C ASN A 112 -9.53 -2.45 1.60
N PHE A 113 -8.89 -3.09 0.66
CA PHE A 113 -9.51 -4.00 -0.28
C PHE A 113 -9.12 -5.46 0.01
N GLN A 114 -9.91 -6.39 -0.53
CA GLN A 114 -9.50 -7.79 -0.58
C GLN A 114 -8.28 -7.94 -1.50
N ILE A 115 -7.36 -8.84 -1.15
CA ILE A 115 -6.19 -9.11 -1.99
C ILE A 115 -6.36 -10.40 -2.77
N ILE A 116 -5.99 -10.33 -4.05
CA ILE A 116 -5.69 -11.49 -4.89
C ILE A 116 -4.20 -11.42 -5.23
N PHE A 117 -3.44 -12.42 -4.82
CA PHE A 117 -2.04 -12.54 -5.19
C PHE A 117 -1.90 -13.07 -6.61
N SER A 118 -1.29 -12.27 -7.49
CA SER A 118 -1.01 -12.66 -8.86
C SER A 118 0.25 -13.52 -8.93
N GLY A 119 0.13 -14.71 -9.49
CA GLY A 119 1.23 -15.64 -9.71
C GLY A 119 0.71 -17.00 -10.15
N LYS A 120 1.55 -17.79 -10.84
CA LYS A 120 1.22 -19.16 -11.26
C LYS A 120 1.45 -20.18 -10.13
N SER A 121 2.12 -19.77 -9.08
CA SER A 121 2.48 -20.61 -7.95
C SER A 121 1.25 -21.02 -7.13
N ARG A 122 1.27 -22.27 -6.62
CA ARG A 122 0.29 -22.73 -5.60
C ARG A 122 0.29 -21.82 -4.36
N TRP A 123 1.39 -21.15 -4.10
CA TRP A 123 1.53 -20.27 -2.96
C TRP A 123 0.78 -18.95 -3.10
N ALA A 124 0.67 -18.42 -4.32
CA ALA A 124 -0.18 -17.26 -4.59
C ALA A 124 -1.65 -17.54 -4.25
N ARG A 125 -2.15 -18.76 -4.61
CA ARG A 125 -3.50 -19.21 -4.23
C ARG A 125 -3.66 -19.38 -2.72
N PHE A 126 -2.67 -19.96 -2.07
CA PHE A 126 -2.66 -20.11 -0.63
C PHE A 126 -2.69 -18.75 0.09
N LEU A 127 -1.86 -17.79 -0.33
CA LEU A 127 -1.87 -16.43 0.23
C LEU A 127 -3.22 -15.74 0.01
N THR A 128 -3.82 -15.87 -1.18
CA THR A 128 -5.16 -15.31 -1.47
C THR A 128 -6.21 -15.88 -0.53
N TRP A 129 -6.15 -17.17 -0.24
CA TRP A 129 -7.05 -17.82 0.72
C TRP A 129 -6.76 -17.40 2.17
N LEU A 130 -5.48 -17.27 2.55
CA LEU A 130 -5.08 -16.94 3.92
C LEU A 130 -5.37 -15.48 4.28
N TYR A 131 -5.22 -14.56 3.34
CA TYR A 131 -5.24 -13.12 3.62
C TYR A 131 -6.54 -12.61 4.28
N PRO A 132 -7.75 -13.03 3.90
CA PRO A 132 -8.98 -12.66 4.61
C PRO A 132 -8.98 -13.03 6.10
N HIS A 133 -8.34 -14.15 6.45
CA HIS A 133 -8.21 -14.58 7.85
C HIS A 133 -7.22 -13.68 8.61
N LEU A 134 -6.14 -13.23 7.96
CA LEU A 134 -5.21 -12.26 8.55
C LEU A 134 -5.89 -10.91 8.79
N LEU A 135 -6.72 -10.45 7.85
CA LEU A 135 -7.52 -9.23 8.00
C LEU A 135 -8.49 -9.32 9.19
N SER A 136 -9.14 -10.46 9.40
CA SER A 136 -10.10 -10.65 10.49
C SER A 136 -9.46 -10.52 11.87
N ILE A 137 -8.18 -10.86 12.01
CA ILE A 137 -7.42 -10.67 13.25
C ILE A 137 -6.68 -9.32 13.33
N GLY A 138 -6.96 -8.42 12.38
CA GLY A 138 -6.44 -7.06 12.39
C GLY A 138 -5.04 -6.89 11.79
N LEU A 139 -4.59 -7.83 10.96
CA LEU A 139 -3.36 -7.71 10.19
C LEU A 139 -3.67 -7.09 8.83
N VAL A 140 -3.74 -5.77 8.81
CA VAL A 140 -3.95 -4.98 7.60
C VAL A 140 -2.60 -4.52 7.08
N TYR A 141 -2.21 -5.01 5.90
CA TYR A 141 -0.96 -4.65 5.23
C TYR A 141 -1.21 -3.71 4.05
N GLY A 142 -0.22 -2.90 3.71
CA GLY A 142 -0.27 -1.91 2.63
C GLY A 142 -0.59 -2.49 1.25
N ASP A 143 -0.25 -3.76 1.00
CA ASP A 143 -0.58 -4.48 -0.24
C ASP A 143 -2.09 -4.54 -0.52
N SER A 144 -2.94 -4.25 0.48
CA SER A 144 -4.40 -4.20 0.37
C SER A 144 -4.97 -2.87 -0.14
N ALA A 145 -4.14 -2.00 -0.72
CA ALA A 145 -4.55 -0.69 -1.23
C ALA A 145 -5.35 0.13 -0.20
N PHE A 146 -4.70 0.41 0.88
CA PHE A 146 -5.19 1.11 2.06
C PHE A 146 -5.67 2.54 1.75
N PHE A 147 -6.85 2.93 2.23
CA PHE A 147 -7.34 4.31 2.12
C PHE A 147 -7.77 4.87 3.48
N VAL A 148 -7.68 6.18 3.64
CA VAL A 148 -7.95 6.84 4.92
C VAL A 148 -8.47 8.27 4.69
N ARG A 149 -9.34 8.75 5.56
CA ARG A 149 -9.76 10.15 5.63
C ARG A 149 -8.57 11.03 6.03
N ARG A 150 -8.31 12.09 5.26
CA ARG A 150 -7.19 13.00 5.48
C ARG A 150 -7.17 13.54 6.91
N THR A 151 -8.29 14.05 7.41
CA THR A 151 -8.39 14.64 8.76
C THR A 151 -7.98 13.64 9.84
N VAL A 152 -8.43 12.39 9.73
CA VAL A 152 -8.08 11.33 10.71
C VAL A 152 -6.61 10.91 10.58
N TYR A 153 -6.09 10.84 9.32
CA TYR A 153 -4.67 10.55 9.08
C TYR A 153 -3.76 11.60 9.73
N GLU A 154 -4.10 12.88 9.56
CA GLU A 154 -3.37 14.01 10.15
C GLU A 154 -3.48 14.00 11.69
N GLU A 155 -4.68 13.79 12.23
CA GLU A 155 -4.93 13.69 13.67
C GLU A 155 -4.09 12.61 14.36
N VAL A 156 -3.95 11.44 13.73
CA VAL A 156 -3.11 10.37 14.30
C VAL A 156 -1.62 10.53 13.99
N GLY A 157 -1.20 11.59 13.28
CA GLY A 157 0.19 11.88 12.93
C GLY A 157 0.77 11.04 11.80
N GLY A 158 -0.08 10.46 10.95
CA GLY A 158 0.32 9.76 9.72
C GLY A 158 1.20 8.54 9.90
N PHE A 159 1.88 8.12 8.83
CA PHE A 159 2.86 7.04 8.89
C PHE A 159 4.06 7.41 9.74
N ARG A 160 4.51 6.47 10.56
CA ARG A 160 5.80 6.56 11.25
C ARG A 160 6.93 6.03 10.37
N GLU A 161 8.13 6.55 10.57
CA GLU A 161 9.33 6.09 9.87
C GLU A 161 9.80 4.72 10.40
N PHE A 162 9.01 3.69 10.13
CA PHE A 162 9.35 2.32 10.46
C PHE A 162 9.83 1.58 9.20
N PRO A 163 10.90 0.77 9.30
CA PRO A 163 11.39 -0.01 8.17
C PRO A 163 10.48 -1.19 7.82
N ILE A 164 9.56 -1.57 8.72
CA ILE A 164 8.59 -2.66 8.59
C ILE A 164 7.40 -2.39 9.50
N PHE A 165 6.20 -2.88 9.15
CA PHE A 165 4.95 -2.76 9.92
C PHE A 165 4.43 -1.33 10.11
N GLU A 166 4.85 -0.39 9.28
CA GLU A 166 4.35 0.99 9.29
C GLU A 166 2.85 1.06 9.03
N ASP A 167 2.33 0.17 8.19
CA ASP A 167 0.93 0.01 7.85
C ASP A 167 0.10 -0.60 9.00
N VAL A 168 0.59 -1.68 9.60
CA VAL A 168 -0.06 -2.33 10.76
C VAL A 168 -0.11 -1.37 11.96
N GLU A 169 0.94 -0.59 12.16
CA GLU A 169 1.02 0.41 13.23
C GLU A 169 0.02 1.56 13.00
N LEU A 170 -0.03 2.08 11.77
CA LEU A 170 -0.98 3.12 11.40
C LEU A 170 -2.43 2.61 11.55
N TYR A 171 -2.73 1.40 11.05
CA TYR A 171 -4.04 0.78 11.21
C TYR A 171 -4.49 0.72 12.68
N LYS A 172 -3.59 0.32 13.60
CA LYS A 172 -3.90 0.27 15.05
C LYS A 172 -4.30 1.63 15.61
N ARG A 173 -3.69 2.73 15.14
CA ARG A 173 -4.06 4.09 15.57
C ARG A 173 -5.39 4.54 14.97
N LEU A 174 -5.60 4.28 13.67
CA LEU A 174 -6.83 4.63 12.98
C LEU A 174 -8.06 3.92 13.55
N LYS A 175 -7.94 2.62 13.85
CA LYS A 175 -9.04 1.83 14.45
C LYS A 175 -9.53 2.37 15.79
N LYS A 176 -8.71 3.14 16.50
CA LYS A 176 -9.12 3.83 17.74
C LYS A 176 -9.95 5.10 17.51
N ARG A 177 -9.98 5.60 16.27
CA ARG A 177 -10.66 6.85 15.89
C ARG A 177 -12.01 6.61 15.22
N GLY A 178 -12.28 5.39 14.76
CA GLY A 178 -13.54 5.04 14.13
C GLY A 178 -13.50 3.70 13.44
N ARG A 179 -14.51 3.45 12.62
CA ARG A 179 -14.69 2.20 11.91
C ARG A 179 -13.73 2.10 10.72
N PHE A 180 -12.95 1.04 10.67
CA PHE A 180 -12.13 0.67 9.51
C PHE A 180 -12.76 -0.52 8.81
N ILE A 181 -12.93 -0.45 7.48
CA ILE A 181 -13.68 -1.44 6.71
C ILE A 181 -12.79 -2.17 5.70
N THR A 182 -13.19 -3.38 5.32
CA THR A 182 -12.65 -4.08 4.15
C THR A 182 -13.68 -4.05 3.04
N VAL A 183 -13.33 -3.41 1.93
CA VAL A 183 -14.17 -3.33 0.73
C VAL A 183 -14.18 -4.69 0.04
N GLN A 184 -15.39 -5.22 -0.24
CA GLN A 184 -15.58 -6.50 -0.92
C GLN A 184 -15.35 -6.36 -2.43
N MET A 185 -14.18 -5.85 -2.81
CA MET A 185 -13.66 -5.77 -4.17
C MET A 185 -12.18 -6.15 -4.14
N PRO A 186 -11.68 -6.88 -5.14
CA PRO A 186 -10.28 -7.29 -5.14
C PRO A 186 -9.35 -6.18 -5.62
N VAL A 187 -8.15 -6.17 -5.05
CA VAL A 187 -6.95 -5.62 -5.68
C VAL A 187 -6.01 -6.76 -5.97
N THR A 188 -5.30 -6.69 -7.10
CA THR A 188 -4.33 -7.72 -7.46
C THR A 188 -2.94 -7.21 -7.12
N THR A 189 -2.20 -7.94 -6.28
CA THR A 189 -0.81 -7.63 -5.94
C THR A 189 0.14 -8.74 -6.37
N SER A 190 1.42 -8.43 -6.52
CA SER A 190 2.42 -9.39 -6.99
C SER A 190 2.82 -10.37 -5.88
N SER A 191 2.92 -11.67 -6.24
CA SER A 191 3.50 -12.69 -5.35
C SER A 191 5.01 -12.86 -5.50
N ARG A 192 5.69 -12.03 -6.33
CA ARG A 192 7.13 -12.17 -6.69
C ARG A 192 8.03 -12.41 -5.48
N ARG A 193 7.78 -11.73 -4.35
CA ARG A 193 8.53 -11.93 -3.10
C ARG A 193 8.57 -13.39 -2.65
N PHE A 194 7.53 -14.15 -2.98
CA PHE A 194 7.36 -15.53 -2.59
C PHE A 194 7.71 -16.51 -3.71
N ASP A 195 7.82 -16.02 -4.95
CA ASP A 195 8.12 -16.84 -6.12
C ASP A 195 9.66 -17.00 -6.32
N ASP A 196 10.43 -15.94 -6.02
CA ASP A 196 11.89 -15.89 -6.21
C ASP A 196 12.68 -16.62 -5.10
N HIS A 197 12.03 -16.89 -3.96
CA HIS A 197 12.64 -17.56 -2.80
C HIS A 197 11.77 -18.71 -2.32
N SER A 198 12.37 -19.63 -1.53
CA SER A 198 11.56 -20.66 -0.86
C SER A 198 10.42 -19.98 -0.08
N PHE A 199 9.19 -20.25 -0.51
CA PHE A 199 7.97 -19.72 0.13
C PHE A 199 7.98 -19.97 1.63
N ILE A 200 8.25 -21.24 2.03
CA ILE A 200 8.25 -21.67 3.43
C ILE A 200 9.22 -20.80 4.24
N TRP A 201 10.43 -20.60 3.74
CA TRP A 201 11.44 -19.79 4.44
C TRP A 201 11.06 -18.32 4.56
N THR A 202 10.56 -17.73 3.47
CA THR A 202 10.10 -16.33 3.45
C THR A 202 8.91 -16.13 4.38
N PHE A 203 7.93 -17.02 4.32
CA PHE A 203 6.74 -16.97 5.15
C PHE A 203 7.07 -17.19 6.64
N THR A 204 7.94 -18.15 6.95
CA THR A 204 8.39 -18.39 8.34
C THR A 204 9.09 -17.17 8.92
N LYS A 205 10.03 -16.56 8.18
CA LYS A 205 10.71 -15.33 8.62
C LYS A 205 9.72 -14.20 8.86
N TRP A 206 8.72 -14.05 7.98
CA TRP A 206 7.69 -13.05 8.13
C TRP A 206 6.82 -13.31 9.37
N SER A 207 6.38 -14.55 9.59
CA SER A 207 5.57 -14.96 10.75
C SER A 207 6.32 -14.76 12.07
N ILE A 208 7.61 -15.10 12.12
CA ILE A 208 8.45 -14.87 13.31
C ILE A 208 8.52 -13.36 13.61
N ARG A 209 8.80 -12.51 12.60
CA ARG A 209 8.84 -11.06 12.81
C ARG A 209 7.49 -10.51 13.29
N GLN A 210 6.39 -11.02 12.75
CA GLN A 210 5.05 -10.65 13.19
C GLN A 210 4.80 -11.04 14.66
N GLY A 211 5.20 -12.24 15.06
CA GLY A 211 5.12 -12.71 16.46
C GLY A 211 5.96 -11.82 17.39
N LEU A 212 7.20 -11.52 17.00
CA LEU A 212 8.09 -10.64 17.77
C LEU A 212 7.53 -9.21 17.88
N TYR A 213 6.89 -8.70 16.82
CA TYR A 213 6.19 -7.42 16.88
C TYR A 213 5.01 -7.43 17.87
N TRP A 214 4.25 -8.54 17.96
CA TRP A 214 3.17 -8.68 18.93
C TRP A 214 3.68 -8.78 20.37
N LEU A 215 4.86 -9.33 20.56
CA LEU A 215 5.56 -9.35 21.85
C LEU A 215 6.16 -8.00 22.25
N GLY A 216 5.95 -6.94 21.43
CA GLY A 216 6.38 -5.58 21.72
C GLY A 216 7.78 -5.20 21.23
N ILE A 217 8.45 -6.07 20.44
CA ILE A 217 9.76 -5.72 19.87
C ILE A 217 9.57 -4.63 18.81
N SER A 218 10.35 -3.56 18.95
CA SER A 218 10.26 -2.38 18.08
C SER A 218 10.49 -2.72 16.60
N PRO A 219 9.66 -2.19 15.67
CA PRO A 219 9.87 -2.31 14.22
C PRO A 219 11.26 -1.85 13.76
N LYS A 220 11.88 -0.89 14.46
CA LYS A 220 13.25 -0.42 14.17
C LYS A 220 14.30 -1.52 14.37
N ILE A 221 14.12 -2.38 15.38
CA ILE A 221 15.01 -3.53 15.64
C ILE A 221 14.75 -4.62 14.60
N LEU A 222 13.48 -4.96 14.37
CA LEU A 222 13.08 -6.00 13.43
C LEU A 222 13.48 -5.67 11.99
N GLY A 223 13.50 -4.39 11.65
CA GLY A 223 13.89 -3.91 10.33
C GLY A 223 15.38 -4.06 10.01
N LYS A 224 16.27 -4.13 11.01
CA LYS A 224 17.71 -4.34 10.78
C LYS A 224 18.02 -5.64 10.04
N THR A 225 17.18 -6.64 10.21
CA THR A 225 17.31 -7.97 9.55
C THR A 225 16.42 -8.11 8.31
N TYR A 226 15.67 -7.05 7.97
CA TYR A 226 14.75 -7.05 6.83
C TYR A 226 15.42 -6.44 5.61
N LYS A 227 15.78 -7.28 4.63
CA LYS A 227 16.12 -6.80 3.29
C LYS A 227 14.81 -6.63 2.51
N GLN A 228 14.60 -5.44 1.97
CA GLN A 228 13.52 -5.24 1.00
C GLN A 228 13.86 -6.11 -0.23
N ILE A 229 12.97 -7.05 -0.56
CA ILE A 229 13.06 -7.84 -1.79
C ILE A 229 12.45 -6.97 -2.88
N ARG A 230 13.22 -6.70 -3.91
CA ARG A 230 12.92 -5.85 -5.05
C ARG A 230 12.73 -6.70 -6.30
#